data_c8f5b1c173f404d9a184f71367cf6f5a
#
_entry.id   c8f5b1c173f404d9a184f71367cf6f5a
#
_cell.length_a   1.000
_cell.length_b   1.000
_cell.length_c   1.000
_cell.angle_alpha   90.00
_cell.angle_beta   90.00
_cell.angle_gamma   90.00
#
_symmetry.space_group_name_H-M   'P 1'
#
loop_
_entity.id
_entity.type
_entity.pdbx_description
1 polymer ?
#
loop_
_entity_poly.entity_id
_entity_poly.type
_entity_poly.pdbx_seq_one_letter_code
_entity_poly.pdbx_strand_id
1 'polypeptide(L)'
;MDVTVVTPELPEARAGNWITAARYRRILEGLGHRVRLTTAYDGAASDALIALHARRSHPSIRRFADERPNAPLIVVLTGTDLYRDIRTDRDAQASLDLAQRLVVLQRMGLGELGEEHRAKARVIYQSVSACRANGAHPPSTYFRVAVVGHLRPEKDPMRVALAARRLPPRSRIRITHVGGVLDPELGRQAQEENARGGRYRWVGGVPHWRV
;
A
#
# COMPACT_ATOMS: atom_id res chain seq x y z
N MET A 1 -19.46 -15.63 -8.67
CA MET A 1 -18.61 -16.33 -7.70
C MET A 1 -18.70 -15.61 -6.36
N ASP A 2 -18.56 -16.36 -5.28
CA ASP A 2 -18.39 -15.83 -3.93
C ASP A 2 -16.92 -15.73 -3.61
N VAL A 3 -16.42 -14.51 -3.44
CA VAL A 3 -15.00 -14.23 -3.22
C VAL A 3 -14.79 -13.67 -1.82
N THR A 4 -13.89 -14.26 -1.04
CA THR A 4 -13.45 -13.67 0.22
C THR A 4 -12.16 -12.90 0.01
N VAL A 5 -12.14 -11.64 0.41
CA VAL A 5 -10.93 -10.79 0.44
C VAL A 5 -10.51 -10.61 1.89
N VAL A 6 -9.30 -11.07 2.22
CA VAL A 6 -8.71 -10.93 3.56
C VAL A 6 -7.67 -9.84 3.56
N THR A 7 -7.73 -8.95 4.55
CA THR A 7 -6.74 -7.90 4.79
C THR A 7 -6.39 -7.83 6.27
N PRO A 8 -5.10 -7.69 6.64
CA PRO A 8 -4.69 -7.70 8.05
C PRO A 8 -5.06 -6.45 8.85
N GLU A 9 -5.82 -5.53 8.26
CA GLU A 9 -6.10 -4.21 8.84
C GLU A 9 -7.60 -3.94 8.89
N LEU A 10 -8.01 -3.32 9.99
CA LEU A 10 -9.40 -2.89 10.21
C LEU A 10 -9.75 -1.64 9.38
N PRO A 11 -11.04 -1.41 9.09
CA PRO A 11 -11.51 -0.24 8.34
C PRO A 11 -11.05 1.09 8.95
N GLU A 12 -11.05 1.16 10.27
CA GLU A 12 -10.73 2.35 11.05
C GLU A 12 -9.27 2.79 10.89
N ALA A 13 -8.38 1.83 10.68
CA ALA A 13 -6.96 2.10 10.46
C ALA A 13 -6.69 2.88 9.17
N ARG A 14 -7.61 2.86 8.20
CA ARG A 14 -7.47 3.46 6.86
C ARG A 14 -6.10 3.23 6.23
N ALA A 15 -5.47 2.12 6.59
CA ALA A 15 -4.14 1.75 6.16
C ALA A 15 -4.15 1.24 4.71
N GLY A 16 -2.96 1.20 4.09
CA GLY A 16 -2.82 0.89 2.66
C GLY A 16 -3.43 -0.43 2.22
N ASN A 17 -3.34 -1.47 3.07
CA ASN A 17 -3.92 -2.77 2.75
C ASN A 17 -5.44 -2.72 2.75
N TRP A 18 -6.06 -2.03 3.71
CA TRP A 18 -7.52 -1.86 3.73
C TRP A 18 -8.01 -1.12 2.49
N ILE A 19 -7.35 -0.03 2.11
CA ILE A 19 -7.71 0.76 0.91
C ILE A 19 -7.61 -0.11 -0.35
N THR A 20 -6.56 -0.92 -0.46
CA THR A 20 -6.35 -1.85 -1.58
C THR A 20 -7.44 -2.93 -1.59
N ALA A 21 -7.73 -3.54 -0.46
CA ALA A 21 -8.76 -4.57 -0.33
C ALA A 21 -10.17 -4.04 -0.63
N ALA A 22 -10.52 -2.86 -0.13
CA ALA A 22 -11.79 -2.19 -0.43
C ALA A 22 -11.92 -1.85 -1.92
N ARG A 23 -10.81 -1.51 -2.59
CA ARG A 23 -10.78 -1.31 -4.03
C ARG A 23 -11.00 -2.60 -4.80
N TYR A 24 -10.34 -3.68 -4.40
CA TYR A 24 -10.54 -5.00 -5.02
C TYR A 24 -11.99 -5.44 -4.87
N ARG A 25 -12.59 -5.28 -3.68
CA ARG A 25 -14.01 -5.54 -3.48
C ARG A 25 -14.87 -4.79 -4.50
N ARG A 26 -14.71 -3.47 -4.61
CA ARG A 26 -15.51 -2.65 -5.55
C ARG A 26 -15.36 -3.10 -7.00
N ILE A 27 -14.13 -3.43 -7.43
CA ILE A 27 -13.88 -3.88 -8.81
C ILE A 27 -14.54 -5.23 -9.05
N LEU A 28 -14.41 -6.18 -8.15
CA LEU A 28 -14.98 -7.51 -8.26
C LEU A 28 -16.52 -7.48 -8.22
N GLU A 29 -17.11 -6.66 -7.35
CA GLU A 29 -18.56 -6.43 -7.30
C GLU A 29 -19.05 -5.81 -8.62
N GLY A 30 -18.30 -4.87 -9.20
CA GLY A 30 -18.58 -4.30 -10.51
C GLY A 30 -18.50 -5.30 -11.67
N LEU A 31 -17.77 -6.41 -11.49
CA LEU A 31 -17.69 -7.54 -12.42
C LEU A 31 -18.75 -8.63 -12.15
N GLY A 32 -19.69 -8.40 -11.22
CA GLY A 32 -20.78 -9.32 -10.91
C GLY A 32 -20.45 -10.41 -9.89
N HIS A 33 -19.35 -10.27 -9.14
CA HIS A 33 -19.03 -11.19 -8.04
C HIS A 33 -19.63 -10.73 -6.72
N ARG A 34 -19.96 -11.67 -5.82
CA ARG A 34 -20.28 -11.36 -4.43
C ARG A 34 -18.97 -11.35 -3.63
N VAL A 35 -18.69 -10.26 -2.91
CA VAL A 35 -17.41 -10.11 -2.24
C VAL A 35 -17.58 -9.85 -0.75
N ARG A 36 -16.98 -10.71 0.05
CA ARG A 36 -16.86 -10.55 1.50
C ARG A 36 -15.48 -10.03 1.84
N LEU A 37 -15.40 -8.82 2.40
CA LEU A 37 -14.17 -8.23 2.89
C LEU A 37 -14.08 -8.41 4.41
N THR A 38 -12.99 -9.03 4.88
CA THR A 38 -12.80 -9.39 6.29
C THR A 38 -11.32 -9.31 6.69
N THR A 39 -11.07 -9.32 7.99
CA THR A 39 -9.70 -9.36 8.53
C THR A 39 -9.17 -10.78 8.74
N ALA A 40 -10.05 -11.77 8.78
CA ALA A 40 -9.69 -13.17 8.89
C ALA A 40 -10.68 -14.06 8.14
N TYR A 41 -10.19 -15.16 7.55
CA TYR A 41 -11.05 -16.19 7.00
C TYR A 41 -11.60 -17.07 8.13
N ASP A 42 -12.93 -17.14 8.22
CA ASP A 42 -13.67 -17.82 9.29
C ASP A 42 -14.23 -19.21 8.91
N GLY A 43 -13.89 -19.71 7.70
CA GLY A 43 -14.40 -20.99 7.18
C GLY A 43 -15.70 -20.85 6.37
N ALA A 44 -16.26 -19.66 6.21
CA ALA A 44 -17.46 -19.49 5.41
C ALA A 44 -17.25 -19.89 3.94
N ALA A 45 -18.33 -20.37 3.31
CA ALA A 45 -18.30 -20.78 1.91
C ALA A 45 -17.77 -19.67 1.00
N SER A 46 -16.77 -20.00 0.20
CA SER A 46 -16.13 -19.07 -0.72
C SER A 46 -15.57 -19.83 -1.91
N ASP A 47 -15.81 -19.34 -3.12
CA ASP A 47 -15.26 -19.93 -4.34
C ASP A 47 -13.78 -19.60 -4.54
N ALA A 48 -13.32 -18.49 -3.97
CA ALA A 48 -11.92 -18.06 -4.05
C ALA A 48 -11.53 -17.20 -2.84
N LEU A 49 -10.23 -17.24 -2.46
CA LEU A 49 -9.65 -16.35 -1.49
C LEU A 49 -8.62 -15.42 -2.14
N ILE A 50 -8.72 -14.12 -1.85
CA ILE A 50 -7.71 -13.12 -2.13
C ILE A 50 -7.20 -12.59 -0.80
N ALA A 51 -5.95 -12.90 -0.44
CA ALA A 51 -5.34 -12.47 0.82
C ALA A 51 -4.26 -11.42 0.59
N LEU A 52 -4.37 -10.28 1.28
CA LEU A 52 -3.36 -9.22 1.23
C LEU A 52 -2.33 -9.42 2.34
N HIS A 53 -1.07 -9.28 2.01
CA HIS A 53 0.09 -9.38 2.91
C HIS A 53 0.39 -10.82 3.36
N ALA A 54 1.35 -11.47 2.73
CA ALA A 54 1.70 -12.89 2.90
C ALA A 54 1.88 -13.33 4.37
N ARG A 55 2.64 -12.56 5.17
CA ARG A 55 2.90 -12.90 6.58
C ARG A 55 1.67 -12.72 7.48
N ARG A 56 1.07 -11.52 7.44
CA ARG A 56 0.00 -11.16 8.39
C ARG A 56 -1.31 -11.87 8.12
N SER A 57 -1.55 -12.29 6.87
CA SER A 57 -2.74 -13.07 6.49
C SER A 57 -2.48 -14.57 6.45
N HIS A 58 -1.26 -15.02 6.83
CA HIS A 58 -0.90 -16.44 6.79
C HIS A 58 -1.90 -17.38 7.48
N PRO A 59 -2.43 -17.09 8.67
CA PRO A 59 -3.41 -17.99 9.30
C PRO A 59 -4.66 -18.22 8.44
N SER A 60 -5.15 -17.17 7.76
CA SER A 60 -6.29 -17.26 6.85
C SER A 60 -5.94 -18.00 5.56
N ILE A 61 -4.75 -17.76 5.01
CA ILE A 61 -4.23 -18.46 3.83
C ILE A 61 -4.12 -19.95 4.08
N ARG A 62 -3.49 -20.33 5.18
CA ARG A 62 -3.30 -21.71 5.59
C ARG A 62 -4.63 -22.43 5.78
N ARG A 63 -5.52 -21.85 6.58
CA ARG A 63 -6.84 -22.41 6.84
C ARG A 63 -7.64 -22.61 5.54
N PHE A 64 -7.65 -21.63 4.65
CA PHE A 64 -8.35 -21.74 3.38
C PHE A 64 -7.78 -22.83 2.50
N ALA A 65 -6.45 -22.94 2.41
CA ALA A 65 -5.78 -24.00 1.64
C ALA A 65 -6.11 -25.39 2.17
N ASP A 66 -6.13 -25.57 3.49
CA ASP A 66 -6.45 -26.85 4.14
C ASP A 66 -7.94 -27.22 3.96
N GLU A 67 -8.88 -26.28 4.09
CA GLU A 67 -10.32 -26.53 3.96
C GLU A 67 -10.80 -26.58 2.50
N ARG A 68 -10.08 -25.94 1.57
CA ARG A 68 -10.49 -25.76 0.17
C ARG A 68 -9.33 -25.96 -0.82
N PRO A 69 -8.71 -27.14 -0.87
CA PRO A 69 -7.47 -27.37 -1.61
C PRO A 69 -7.56 -27.13 -3.12
N ASN A 70 -8.77 -27.22 -3.70
CA ASN A 70 -9.01 -27.02 -5.13
C ASN A 70 -9.54 -25.62 -5.48
N ALA A 71 -9.81 -24.75 -4.48
CA ALA A 71 -10.31 -23.41 -4.71
C ALA A 71 -9.15 -22.43 -4.97
N PRO A 72 -9.32 -21.45 -5.88
CA PRO A 72 -8.31 -20.44 -6.15
C PRO A 72 -7.91 -19.64 -4.91
N LEU A 73 -6.61 -19.66 -4.61
CA LEU A 73 -5.98 -18.89 -3.56
C LEU A 73 -4.97 -17.91 -4.17
N ILE A 74 -5.22 -16.62 -4.01
CA ILE A 74 -4.40 -15.53 -4.54
C ILE A 74 -3.81 -14.76 -3.37
N VAL A 75 -2.49 -14.56 -3.34
CA VAL A 75 -1.82 -13.72 -2.35
C VAL A 75 -1.32 -12.45 -3.02
N VAL A 76 -1.72 -11.32 -2.47
CA VAL A 76 -1.31 -9.98 -2.92
C VAL A 76 -0.20 -9.48 -2.02
N LEU A 77 0.98 -9.29 -2.59
CA LEU A 77 2.18 -8.81 -1.89
C LEU A 77 2.15 -7.28 -1.89
N THR A 78 2.00 -6.70 -0.70
CA THR A 78 1.60 -5.30 -0.55
C THR A 78 2.70 -4.33 -0.12
N GLY A 79 3.86 -4.85 0.27
CA GLY A 79 4.99 -4.00 0.62
C GLY A 79 5.98 -4.68 1.57
N THR A 80 5.82 -4.53 2.88
CA THR A 80 6.77 -5.08 3.87
C THR A 80 6.91 -6.60 3.78
N ASP A 81 5.85 -7.29 3.42
CA ASP A 81 5.89 -8.73 3.14
C ASP A 81 6.82 -9.05 1.96
N LEU A 82 6.68 -8.33 0.84
CA LEU A 82 7.49 -8.55 -0.37
C LEU A 82 8.96 -8.18 -0.17
N TYR A 83 9.23 -6.98 0.39
CA TYR A 83 10.60 -6.43 0.44
C TYR A 83 11.40 -6.87 1.68
N ARG A 84 10.75 -7.47 2.68
CA ARG A 84 11.38 -7.87 3.93
C ARG A 84 11.00 -9.28 4.36
N ASP A 85 9.69 -9.52 4.62
CA ASP A 85 9.24 -10.69 5.37
C ASP A 85 9.49 -12.00 4.60
N ILE A 86 9.27 -12.06 3.28
CA ILE A 86 9.49 -13.27 2.48
C ILE A 86 10.95 -13.75 2.50
N ARG A 87 11.90 -12.92 2.93
CA ARG A 87 13.32 -13.30 3.00
C ARG A 87 13.66 -14.16 4.21
N THR A 88 12.95 -13.98 5.32
CA THR A 88 13.32 -14.57 6.61
C THR A 88 12.16 -15.18 7.40
N ASP A 89 10.94 -14.80 7.09
CA ASP A 89 9.74 -15.21 7.84
C ASP A 89 9.11 -16.46 7.20
N ARG A 90 9.00 -17.53 7.98
CA ARG A 90 8.50 -18.83 7.51
C ARG A 90 7.02 -18.79 7.09
N ASP A 91 6.19 -18.01 7.78
CA ASP A 91 4.77 -17.89 7.46
C ASP A 91 4.58 -17.13 6.14
N ALA A 92 5.40 -16.09 5.91
CA ALA A 92 5.41 -15.38 4.64
C ALA A 92 5.80 -16.31 3.48
N GLN A 93 6.86 -17.11 3.65
CA GLN A 93 7.32 -18.08 2.65
C GLN A 93 6.26 -19.14 2.36
N ALA A 94 5.71 -19.77 3.42
CA ALA A 94 4.65 -20.77 3.28
C ALA A 94 3.40 -20.20 2.58
N SER A 95 3.07 -18.93 2.79
CA SER A 95 1.97 -18.29 2.07
C SER A 95 2.24 -18.17 0.57
N LEU A 96 3.50 -17.93 0.18
CA LEU A 96 3.86 -17.96 -1.24
C LEU A 96 3.66 -19.36 -1.83
N ASP A 97 4.08 -20.40 -1.11
CA ASP A 97 3.99 -21.80 -1.58
C ASP A 97 2.53 -22.22 -1.78
N LEU A 98 1.66 -21.92 -0.81
CA LEU A 98 0.24 -22.27 -0.82
C LEU A 98 -0.56 -21.57 -1.93
N ALA A 99 -0.17 -20.38 -2.33
CA ALA A 99 -0.89 -19.60 -3.32
C ALA A 99 -0.77 -20.18 -4.74
N GLN A 100 -1.90 -20.34 -5.47
CA GLN A 100 -1.86 -20.66 -6.89
C GLN A 100 -1.44 -19.45 -7.74
N ARG A 101 -1.69 -18.24 -7.26
CA ARG A 101 -1.26 -17.00 -7.94
C ARG A 101 -0.76 -15.99 -6.92
N LEU A 102 0.28 -15.27 -7.32
CA LEU A 102 0.82 -14.15 -6.57
C LEU A 102 0.54 -12.86 -7.36
N VAL A 103 0.26 -11.79 -6.66
CA VAL A 103 0.13 -10.46 -7.24
C VAL A 103 1.18 -9.55 -6.63
N VAL A 104 1.97 -8.89 -7.49
CA VAL A 104 2.86 -7.80 -7.11
C VAL A 104 2.34 -6.49 -7.70
N LEU A 105 2.51 -5.40 -6.96
CA LEU A 105 1.89 -4.12 -7.30
C LEU A 105 2.73 -3.28 -8.28
N GLN A 106 3.90 -3.78 -8.67
CA GLN A 106 4.80 -3.13 -9.63
C GLN A 106 5.84 -4.12 -10.17
N ARG A 107 6.42 -3.80 -11.34
CA ARG A 107 7.35 -4.70 -12.07
C ARG A 107 8.58 -5.12 -11.26
N MET A 108 9.18 -4.17 -10.55
CA MET A 108 10.40 -4.46 -9.77
C MET A 108 10.14 -5.48 -8.65
N GLY A 109 8.88 -5.60 -8.19
CA GLY A 109 8.48 -6.61 -7.23
C GLY A 109 8.69 -8.05 -7.69
N LEU A 110 8.73 -8.31 -8.99
CA LEU A 110 9.05 -9.65 -9.53
C LEU A 110 10.50 -10.05 -9.22
N GLY A 111 11.41 -9.09 -9.14
CA GLY A 111 12.82 -9.34 -8.80
C GLY A 111 13.06 -9.78 -7.37
N GLU A 112 12.09 -9.55 -6.47
CA GLU A 112 12.17 -10.00 -5.08
C GLU A 112 11.76 -11.47 -4.90
N LEU A 113 11.13 -12.07 -5.91
CA LEU A 113 10.64 -13.45 -5.87
C LEU A 113 11.65 -14.41 -6.48
N GLY A 114 11.80 -15.59 -5.87
CA GLY A 114 12.48 -16.72 -6.48
C GLY A 114 11.80 -17.15 -7.79
N GLU A 115 12.51 -17.89 -8.62
CA GLU A 115 12.04 -18.25 -9.97
C GLU A 115 10.70 -18.98 -9.96
N GLU A 116 10.52 -19.92 -9.05
CA GLU A 116 9.29 -20.67 -8.87
C GLU A 116 8.09 -19.77 -8.54
N HIS A 117 8.24 -18.88 -7.58
CA HIS A 117 7.18 -17.93 -7.20
C HIS A 117 6.93 -16.89 -8.29
N ARG A 118 7.97 -16.50 -9.02
CA ARG A 118 7.86 -15.56 -10.16
C ARG A 118 7.01 -16.12 -11.29
N ALA A 119 7.11 -17.43 -11.57
CA ALA A 119 6.33 -18.08 -12.63
C ALA A 119 4.81 -17.94 -12.41
N LYS A 120 4.35 -17.98 -11.15
CA LYS A 120 2.94 -17.80 -10.78
C LYS A 120 2.55 -16.37 -10.41
N ALA A 121 3.48 -15.42 -10.47
CA ALA A 121 3.23 -14.02 -10.16
C ALA A 121 2.67 -13.23 -11.36
N ARG A 122 1.84 -12.24 -11.04
CA ARG A 122 1.30 -11.25 -12.00
C ARG A 122 1.50 -9.86 -11.46
N VAL A 123 1.84 -8.94 -12.34
CA VAL A 123 1.91 -7.51 -12.01
C VAL A 123 0.53 -6.90 -12.20
N ILE A 124 -0.08 -6.43 -11.12
CA ILE A 124 -1.32 -5.67 -11.15
C ILE A 124 -1.08 -4.33 -10.47
N TYR A 125 -0.96 -3.27 -11.26
CA TYR A 125 -0.75 -1.94 -10.72
C TYR A 125 -1.95 -1.46 -9.92
N GLN A 126 -1.67 -0.76 -8.83
CA GLN A 126 -2.74 -0.11 -8.09
C GLN A 126 -3.35 1.01 -8.94
N SER A 127 -4.68 1.09 -8.92
CA SER A 127 -5.42 2.14 -9.59
C SER A 127 -6.01 3.13 -8.58
N VAL A 128 -6.33 4.32 -9.02
CA VAL A 128 -7.12 5.30 -8.28
C VAL A 128 -8.33 5.70 -9.11
N SER A 129 -9.40 6.13 -8.45
CA SER A 129 -10.51 6.77 -9.18
C SER A 129 -10.03 8.07 -9.78
N ALA A 130 -10.45 8.38 -10.99
CA ALA A 130 -10.14 9.66 -11.60
C ALA A 130 -10.62 10.79 -10.67
N CYS A 131 -9.71 11.66 -10.29
CA CYS A 131 -10.05 12.89 -9.60
C CYS A 131 -10.36 13.95 -10.66
N ARG A 132 -11.57 14.49 -10.65
CA ARG A 132 -11.86 15.70 -11.45
C ARG A 132 -11.20 16.88 -10.74
N ALA A 133 -10.28 17.54 -11.40
CA ALA A 133 -9.78 18.82 -10.94
C ALA A 133 -10.97 19.79 -10.89
N ASN A 134 -11.40 20.17 -9.70
CA ASN A 134 -12.45 21.16 -9.52
C ASN A 134 -11.86 22.54 -9.77
N GLY A 135 -11.97 23.02 -11.01
CA GLY A 135 -11.61 24.37 -11.41
C GLY A 135 -10.14 24.59 -11.83
N ALA A 136 -9.90 25.68 -12.49
CA ALA A 136 -8.54 26.14 -12.80
C ALA A 136 -7.84 26.53 -11.51
N HIS A 137 -6.65 25.99 -11.27
CA HIS A 137 -5.80 26.48 -10.19
C HIS A 137 -5.48 27.97 -10.45
N PRO A 138 -5.64 28.86 -9.46
CA PRO A 138 -5.26 30.24 -9.64
C PRO A 138 -3.80 30.33 -10.07
N PRO A 139 -3.43 31.28 -10.91
CA PRO A 139 -2.05 31.49 -11.30
C PRO A 139 -1.16 31.55 -10.07
N SER A 140 -0.14 30.71 -10.03
CA SER A 140 0.82 30.68 -8.91
C SER A 140 2.21 31.02 -9.39
N THR A 141 2.89 31.87 -8.66
CA THR A 141 4.31 32.17 -8.89
C THR A 141 5.18 30.96 -8.55
N TYR A 142 4.64 29.94 -7.86
CA TYR A 142 5.36 28.76 -7.42
C TYR A 142 4.85 27.49 -8.08
N PHE A 143 5.79 26.59 -8.38
CA PHE A 143 5.48 25.20 -8.74
C PHE A 143 5.28 24.42 -7.45
N ARG A 144 4.06 23.99 -7.19
CA ARG A 144 3.68 23.27 -5.96
C ARG A 144 3.87 21.77 -6.15
N VAL A 145 4.62 21.15 -5.23
CA VAL A 145 4.83 19.69 -5.18
C VAL A 145 4.18 19.18 -3.90
N ALA A 146 3.30 18.19 -4.03
CA ALA A 146 2.75 17.48 -2.90
C ALA A 146 3.51 16.15 -2.68
N VAL A 147 3.85 15.88 -1.42
CA VAL A 147 4.39 14.60 -0.99
C VAL A 147 3.39 14.00 0.00
N VAL A 148 2.87 12.82 -0.31
CA VAL A 148 1.86 12.16 0.51
C VAL A 148 2.44 10.85 1.06
N GLY A 149 2.63 10.79 2.38
CA GLY A 149 3.14 9.62 3.05
C GLY A 149 3.44 9.87 4.53
N HIS A 150 3.20 8.87 5.35
CA HIS A 150 3.57 8.94 6.76
C HIS A 150 5.09 9.01 6.93
N LEU A 151 5.52 9.66 8.00
CA LEU A 151 6.92 9.71 8.41
C LEU A 151 7.32 8.36 9.01
N ARG A 152 7.90 7.50 8.17
CA ARG A 152 8.42 6.18 8.53
C ARG A 152 9.58 5.81 7.60
N PRO A 153 10.56 4.99 8.07
CA PRO A 153 11.79 4.71 7.33
C PRO A 153 11.56 4.19 5.91
N GLU A 154 10.61 3.29 5.70
CA GLU A 154 10.35 2.67 4.39
C GLU A 154 9.86 3.66 3.32
N LYS A 155 9.45 4.86 3.71
CA LYS A 155 9.03 5.94 2.79
C LYS A 155 10.13 6.94 2.50
N ASP A 156 11.25 6.88 3.23
CA ASP A 156 12.35 7.83 3.12
C ASP A 156 11.87 9.31 3.05
N PRO A 157 11.05 9.74 4.01
CA PRO A 157 10.27 10.97 3.89
C PRO A 157 11.14 12.23 3.89
N MET A 158 12.36 12.16 4.45
CA MET A 158 13.25 13.31 4.54
C MET A 158 14.06 13.55 3.26
N ARG A 159 14.08 12.61 2.31
CA ARG A 159 14.76 12.77 1.02
C ARG A 159 14.28 14.01 0.27
N VAL A 160 12.98 14.27 0.31
CA VAL A 160 12.39 15.44 -0.38
C VAL A 160 12.79 16.77 0.28
N ALA A 161 12.95 16.79 1.60
CA ALA A 161 13.45 17.96 2.32
C ALA A 161 14.92 18.25 1.96
N LEU A 162 15.75 17.19 1.92
CA LEU A 162 17.14 17.29 1.49
C LEU A 162 17.26 17.76 0.03
N ALA A 163 16.42 17.26 -0.86
CA ALA A 163 16.36 17.71 -2.24
C ALA A 163 15.96 19.20 -2.34
N ALA A 164 15.00 19.63 -1.53
CA ALA A 164 14.57 21.03 -1.49
C ALA A 164 15.71 22.01 -1.13
N ARG A 165 16.61 21.59 -0.21
CA ARG A 165 17.78 22.38 0.17
C ARG A 165 18.79 22.58 -0.98
N ARG A 166 18.87 21.59 -1.90
CA ARG A 166 19.80 21.62 -3.03
C ARG A 166 19.29 22.41 -4.24
N LEU A 167 18.05 22.87 -4.21
CA LEU A 167 17.48 23.65 -5.29
C LEU A 167 18.16 25.05 -5.37
N PRO A 168 18.43 25.54 -6.59
CA PRO A 168 19.00 26.88 -6.78
C PRO A 168 18.15 27.97 -6.08
N PRO A 169 18.77 29.10 -5.63
CA PRO A 169 18.06 30.18 -4.94
C PRO A 169 16.83 30.69 -5.71
N ARG A 170 16.91 30.76 -7.03
CA ARG A 170 15.81 31.21 -7.92
C ARG A 170 14.71 30.19 -8.15
N SER A 171 14.84 28.95 -7.62
CA SER A 171 13.85 27.91 -7.81
C SER A 171 12.50 28.31 -7.24
N ARG A 172 11.46 28.14 -8.03
CA ARG A 172 10.06 28.43 -7.69
C ARG A 172 9.33 27.23 -7.09
N ILE A 173 10.02 26.12 -6.86
CA ILE A 173 9.45 24.90 -6.26
C ILE A 173 9.12 25.17 -4.79
N ARG A 174 7.91 24.73 -4.39
CA ARG A 174 7.46 24.67 -2.98
C ARG A 174 6.88 23.30 -2.73
N ILE A 175 7.29 22.68 -1.65
CA ILE A 175 6.95 21.30 -1.31
C ILE A 175 6.08 21.31 -0.06
N THR A 176 4.93 20.66 -0.17
CA THR A 176 4.05 20.38 0.98
C THR A 176 4.05 18.89 1.22
N HIS A 177 4.49 18.48 2.40
CA HIS A 177 4.49 17.08 2.81
C HIS A 177 3.32 16.82 3.77
N VAL A 178 2.48 15.86 3.42
CA VAL A 178 1.30 15.43 4.17
C VAL A 178 1.51 14.02 4.66
N GLY A 179 1.42 13.80 5.98
CA GLY A 179 1.52 12.47 6.60
C GLY A 179 1.75 12.55 8.10
N GLY A 180 1.15 11.61 8.83
CA GLY A 180 1.33 11.49 10.27
C GLY A 180 2.69 10.91 10.65
N VAL A 181 3.06 11.10 11.90
CA VAL A 181 4.30 10.55 12.49
C VAL A 181 4.07 9.09 12.88
N LEU A 182 4.85 8.18 12.32
CA LEU A 182 4.94 6.77 12.73
C LEU A 182 6.33 6.43 13.30
N ASP A 183 7.29 7.31 13.08
CA ASP A 183 8.64 7.24 13.65
C ASP A 183 8.93 8.59 14.33
N PRO A 184 9.14 8.60 15.66
CA PRO A 184 9.35 9.84 16.43
C PRO A 184 10.56 10.65 15.95
N GLU A 185 11.65 9.99 15.55
CA GLU A 185 12.85 10.66 15.10
C GLU A 185 12.63 11.38 13.75
N LEU A 186 11.93 10.74 12.81
CA LEU A 186 11.54 11.38 11.57
C LEU A 186 10.56 12.55 11.80
N GLY A 187 9.70 12.43 12.83
CA GLY A 187 8.83 13.53 13.27
C GLY A 187 9.63 14.75 13.74
N ARG A 188 10.65 14.53 14.58
CA ARG A 188 11.56 15.59 15.05
C ARG A 188 12.29 16.25 13.89
N GLN A 189 12.86 15.46 12.97
CA GLN A 189 13.54 15.97 11.78
C GLN A 189 12.63 16.83 10.90
N ALA A 190 11.38 16.43 10.71
CA ALA A 190 10.41 17.19 9.92
C ALA A 190 10.04 18.52 10.59
N GLN A 191 9.94 18.55 11.92
CA GLN A 191 9.73 19.78 12.71
C GLN A 191 10.91 20.73 12.59
N GLU A 192 12.14 20.21 12.73
CA GLU A 192 13.37 21.01 12.57
C GLU A 192 13.45 21.61 11.16
N GLU A 193 13.09 20.82 10.14
CA GLU A 193 13.06 21.32 8.77
C GLU A 193 12.03 22.42 8.57
N ASN A 194 10.85 22.31 9.18
CA ASN A 194 9.85 23.36 9.20
C ASN A 194 10.38 24.63 9.87
N ALA A 195 11.08 24.50 11.01
CA ALA A 195 11.63 25.64 11.76
C ALA A 195 12.72 26.40 10.99
N ARG A 196 13.47 25.72 10.12
CA ARG A 196 14.47 26.36 9.23
C ARG A 196 13.84 27.27 8.20
N GLY A 197 12.54 27.11 7.94
CA GLY A 197 11.87 27.79 6.85
C GLY A 197 12.34 27.30 5.46
N GLY A 198 11.81 27.85 4.40
CA GLY A 198 12.27 27.52 3.05
C GLY A 198 11.21 26.90 2.17
N ARG A 199 11.63 25.92 1.35
CA ARG A 199 10.79 25.36 0.28
C ARG A 199 10.00 24.14 0.70
N TYR A 200 10.36 23.49 1.79
CA TYR A 200 9.70 22.32 2.35
C TYR A 200 8.81 22.73 3.53
N ARG A 201 7.60 22.20 3.56
CA ARG A 201 6.65 22.36 4.64
C ARG A 201 5.96 21.04 4.92
N TRP A 202 6.16 20.49 6.11
CA TRP A 202 5.37 19.35 6.61
C TRP A 202 4.16 19.88 7.40
N VAL A 203 2.97 19.35 7.08
CA VAL A 203 1.70 19.81 7.67
C VAL A 203 1.03 18.77 8.56
N GLY A 204 1.74 17.67 8.85
CA GLY A 204 1.19 16.58 9.65
C GLY A 204 0.22 15.68 8.88
N GLY A 205 -0.52 14.86 9.63
CA GLY A 205 -1.61 14.05 9.07
C GLY A 205 -2.83 14.91 8.81
N VAL A 206 -3.44 14.75 7.64
CA VAL A 206 -4.72 15.40 7.30
C VAL A 206 -5.75 14.33 6.94
N PRO A 207 -7.06 14.62 7.08
CA PRO A 207 -8.10 13.72 6.61
C PRO A 207 -7.96 13.42 5.10
N HIS A 208 -8.29 12.19 4.70
CA HIS A 208 -8.12 11.72 3.31
C HIS A 208 -8.78 12.64 2.25
N TRP A 209 -9.89 13.28 2.59
CA TRP A 209 -10.58 14.19 1.68
C TRP A 209 -9.87 15.53 1.47
N ARG A 210 -8.82 15.81 2.24
CA ARG A 210 -7.95 17.00 2.10
C ARG A 210 -6.62 16.71 1.37
N VAL A 211 -6.36 15.44 1.05
CA VAL A 211 -5.17 15.00 0.31
C VAL A 211 -5.43 15.06 -1.24
#